data_79db260521e8b8e398fd5ba746b430bb
#
_entry.id   79db260521e8b8e398fd5ba746b430bb
#
_cell.length_a   1.000
_cell.length_b   1.000
_cell.length_c   1.000
_cell.angle_alpha   90.00
_cell.angle_beta   90.00
_cell.angle_gamma   90.00
#
_symmetry.space_group_name_H-M   'P 1'
#
loop_
_entity.id
_entity.type
_entity.pdbx_description
1 polymer ?
#
loop_
_entity_poly.entity_id
_entity_poly.type
_entity_poly.pdbx_seq_one_letter_code
_entity_poly.pdbx_strand_id
1 'polypeptide(L)'
;GDNFGKKADLTTLAKGLAGGVPIGVCLSGEKCANVLTAGTHGSTFGGNPISCAGGLAVLETVNKPGFLDEVARKGAYIREKLLTSPEVASVSGMGLMIGIELKNKKAGDVVKAALDKGLLLLTAKTKIRLLPPLTITYEEIDKGLEILLGLLNA
;
A
#
# COMPACT_ATOMS: atom_id res chain seq x y z
N GLY A 1 -12.42 -1.36 8.83
CA GLY A 1 -13.43 -2.16 9.16
C GLY A 1 -13.11 -3.57 9.58
N ASP A 2 -12.96 -4.46 8.64
CA ASP A 2 -12.97 -5.92 8.88
C ASP A 2 -11.85 -6.39 9.83
N ASN A 3 -10.66 -5.82 9.74
CA ASN A 3 -9.53 -6.14 10.62
C ASN A 3 -9.75 -5.77 12.09
N PHE A 4 -10.72 -4.91 12.38
CA PHE A 4 -11.00 -4.42 13.75
C PHE A 4 -12.42 -4.66 14.21
N GLY A 5 -13.22 -5.38 13.43
CA GLY A 5 -14.62 -5.70 13.75
C GLY A 5 -15.54 -4.49 13.91
N LYS A 6 -15.15 -3.32 13.40
CA LYS A 6 -15.92 -2.08 13.49
C LYS A 6 -16.22 -1.52 12.10
N LYS A 7 -17.47 -1.10 11.89
CA LYS A 7 -17.87 -0.32 10.70
C LYS A 7 -17.73 1.16 10.99
N ALA A 8 -17.11 1.89 10.08
CA ALA A 8 -17.04 3.34 10.13
C ALA A 8 -18.36 3.96 9.65
N ASP A 9 -18.75 5.09 10.21
CA ASP A 9 -19.90 5.85 9.72
C ASP A 9 -19.59 6.56 8.39
N LEU A 10 -18.32 6.92 8.18
CA LEU A 10 -17.78 7.45 6.92
C LEU A 10 -16.50 6.72 6.54
N THR A 11 -16.34 6.36 5.28
CA THR A 11 -15.13 5.75 4.72
C THR A 11 -14.71 6.50 3.47
N THR A 12 -13.48 6.98 3.43
CA THR A 12 -12.91 7.63 2.23
C THR A 12 -11.95 6.70 1.52
N LEU A 13 -12.03 6.67 0.19
CA LEU A 13 -11.17 5.90 -0.70
C LEU A 13 -10.56 6.84 -1.72
N ALA A 14 -9.29 6.61 -2.09
CA ALA A 14 -8.57 7.43 -3.08
C ALA A 14 -7.34 6.69 -3.62
N LYS A 15 -6.40 7.44 -4.21
CA LYS A 15 -5.08 7.00 -4.68
C LYS A 15 -5.18 5.85 -5.69
N GLY A 16 -4.78 4.64 -5.33
CA GLY A 16 -4.81 3.47 -6.20
C GLY A 16 -6.19 2.96 -6.60
N LEU A 17 -7.29 3.60 -6.13
CA LEU A 17 -8.65 3.14 -6.35
C LEU A 17 -9.01 2.97 -7.84
N ALA A 18 -8.52 3.82 -8.73
CA ALA A 18 -8.79 3.72 -10.16
C ALA A 18 -7.54 3.38 -11.00
N GLY A 19 -6.53 2.70 -10.39
CA GLY A 19 -5.39 2.17 -11.13
C GLY A 19 -4.48 3.21 -11.79
N GLY A 20 -4.53 4.47 -11.32
CA GLY A 20 -3.75 5.59 -11.85
C GLY A 20 -4.60 6.75 -12.37
N VAL A 21 -5.89 6.55 -12.59
CA VAL A 21 -6.82 7.64 -12.94
C VAL A 21 -7.28 8.35 -11.65
N PRO A 22 -7.33 9.70 -11.62
CA PRO A 22 -7.74 10.44 -10.43
C PRO A 22 -9.18 10.14 -10.03
N ILE A 23 -9.39 9.72 -8.78
CA ILE A 23 -10.71 9.52 -8.17
C ILE A 23 -10.62 9.66 -6.66
N GLY A 24 -11.66 10.20 -6.06
CA GLY A 24 -11.92 10.16 -4.63
C GLY A 24 -13.35 9.73 -4.37
N VAL A 25 -13.56 8.88 -3.38
CA VAL A 25 -14.88 8.36 -2.99
C VAL A 25 -15.06 8.54 -1.50
N CYS A 26 -16.26 8.98 -1.10
CA CYS A 26 -16.71 8.98 0.28
C CYS A 26 -17.95 8.10 0.39
N LEU A 27 -17.86 7.04 1.17
CA LEU A 27 -18.98 6.15 1.50
C LEU A 27 -19.57 6.60 2.83
N SER A 28 -20.88 6.77 2.88
CA SER A 28 -21.60 7.08 4.13
C SER A 28 -22.46 5.90 4.58
N GLY A 29 -22.42 5.61 5.88
CA GLY A 29 -23.36 4.71 6.52
C GLY A 29 -24.70 5.40 6.79
N GLU A 30 -25.68 4.65 7.32
CA GLU A 30 -27.06 5.13 7.57
C GLU A 30 -27.14 6.44 8.37
N LYS A 31 -26.28 6.63 9.36
CA LYS A 31 -26.25 7.85 10.18
C LYS A 31 -25.98 9.13 9.39
N CYS A 32 -25.24 9.00 8.30
CA CYS A 32 -24.79 10.11 7.47
C CYS A 32 -25.46 10.15 6.08
N ALA A 33 -26.32 9.18 5.76
CA ALA A 33 -26.88 9.01 4.41
C ALA A 33 -27.66 10.24 3.92
N ASN A 34 -28.32 10.98 4.82
CA ASN A 34 -29.16 12.15 4.50
C ASN A 34 -28.50 13.49 4.83
N VAL A 35 -27.20 13.53 5.15
CA VAL A 35 -26.49 14.78 5.50
C VAL A 35 -26.18 15.60 4.25
N LEU A 36 -25.77 14.94 3.16
CA LEU A 36 -25.53 15.57 1.87
C LEU A 36 -26.78 15.38 0.99
N THR A 37 -27.50 16.48 0.78
CA THR A 37 -28.72 16.53 -0.05
C THR A 37 -28.46 17.25 -1.35
N ALA A 38 -29.44 17.28 -2.25
CA ALA A 38 -29.33 17.99 -3.53
C ALA A 38 -28.92 19.46 -3.30
N GLY A 39 -27.88 19.91 -4.03
CA GLY A 39 -27.37 21.26 -3.97
C GLY A 39 -26.39 21.55 -2.82
N THR A 40 -26.15 20.62 -1.91
CA THR A 40 -25.20 20.83 -0.77
C THR A 40 -23.77 20.41 -1.09
N HIS A 41 -23.54 19.63 -2.14
CA HIS A 41 -22.24 19.18 -2.58
C HIS A 41 -22.22 19.03 -4.10
N GLY A 42 -21.07 19.35 -4.71
CA GLY A 42 -20.87 19.17 -6.15
C GLY A 42 -19.39 18.99 -6.49
N SER A 43 -19.13 18.35 -7.63
CA SER A 43 -17.80 18.19 -8.19
C SER A 43 -17.91 18.15 -9.72
N THR A 44 -17.15 19.04 -10.41
CA THR A 44 -17.20 19.13 -11.88
C THR A 44 -16.82 17.83 -12.56
N PHE A 45 -15.81 17.13 -12.04
CA PHE A 45 -15.31 15.85 -12.60
C PHE A 45 -15.71 14.62 -11.78
N GLY A 46 -16.49 14.80 -10.70
CA GLY A 46 -16.96 13.71 -9.87
C GLY A 46 -17.84 12.74 -10.65
N GLY A 47 -17.57 11.44 -10.52
CA GLY A 47 -18.34 10.39 -11.20
C GLY A 47 -18.11 10.32 -12.70
N ASN A 48 -17.00 10.88 -13.24
CA ASN A 48 -16.74 10.74 -14.67
C ASN A 48 -16.55 9.26 -15.07
N PRO A 49 -17.02 8.87 -16.28
CA PRO A 49 -17.06 7.46 -16.66
C PRO A 49 -15.70 6.77 -16.69
N ILE A 50 -14.64 7.47 -17.08
CA ILE A 50 -13.28 6.90 -17.19
C ILE A 50 -12.76 6.52 -15.80
N SER A 51 -12.83 7.44 -14.84
CA SER A 51 -12.41 7.18 -13.47
C SER A 51 -13.26 6.10 -12.80
N CYS A 52 -14.56 6.08 -13.06
CA CYS A 52 -15.46 5.06 -12.53
C CYS A 52 -15.15 3.68 -13.12
N ALA A 53 -14.88 3.57 -14.42
CA ALA A 53 -14.50 2.33 -15.06
C ALA A 53 -13.16 1.80 -14.49
N GLY A 54 -12.15 2.69 -14.29
CA GLY A 54 -10.90 2.32 -13.64
C GLY A 54 -11.12 1.83 -12.20
N GLY A 55 -11.97 2.53 -11.43
CA GLY A 55 -12.33 2.12 -10.07
C GLY A 55 -13.01 0.76 -10.02
N LEU A 56 -13.93 0.50 -10.94
CA LEU A 56 -14.61 -0.79 -11.03
C LEU A 56 -13.63 -1.93 -11.32
N ALA A 57 -12.74 -1.77 -12.30
CA ALA A 57 -11.73 -2.75 -12.66
C ALA A 57 -10.79 -3.10 -11.46
N VAL A 58 -10.40 -2.08 -10.68
CA VAL A 58 -9.60 -2.30 -9.46
C VAL A 58 -10.40 -3.07 -8.41
N LEU A 59 -11.65 -2.67 -8.15
CA LEU A 59 -12.50 -3.34 -7.16
C LEU A 59 -12.79 -4.79 -7.55
N GLU A 60 -13.08 -5.07 -8.82
CA GLU A 60 -13.27 -6.43 -9.32
C GLU A 60 -12.01 -7.28 -9.16
N THR A 61 -10.83 -6.69 -9.31
CA THR A 61 -9.56 -7.40 -9.12
C THR A 61 -9.28 -7.69 -7.65
N VAL A 62 -9.41 -6.67 -6.79
CA VAL A 62 -9.12 -6.81 -5.36
C VAL A 62 -10.12 -7.73 -4.65
N ASN A 63 -11.37 -7.76 -5.11
CA ASN A 63 -12.42 -8.62 -4.54
C ASN A 63 -12.43 -10.05 -5.08
N LYS A 64 -11.51 -10.43 -5.97
CA LYS A 64 -11.38 -11.83 -6.38
C LYS A 64 -11.06 -12.72 -5.18
N PRO A 65 -11.71 -13.88 -5.05
CA PRO A 65 -11.39 -14.85 -4.01
C PRO A 65 -9.88 -15.16 -3.96
N GLY A 66 -9.30 -15.12 -2.78
CA GLY A 66 -7.88 -15.41 -2.57
C GLY A 66 -6.90 -14.28 -2.91
N PHE A 67 -7.32 -13.18 -3.56
CA PHE A 67 -6.41 -12.09 -3.91
C PHE A 67 -5.78 -11.43 -2.66
N LEU A 68 -6.60 -11.08 -1.68
CA LEU A 68 -6.10 -10.47 -0.43
C LEU A 68 -5.31 -11.45 0.43
N ASP A 69 -5.64 -12.74 0.38
CA ASP A 69 -4.85 -13.77 1.06
C ASP A 69 -3.45 -13.87 0.44
N GLU A 70 -3.35 -13.76 -0.89
CA GLU A 70 -2.05 -13.74 -1.57
C GLU A 70 -1.24 -12.49 -1.21
N VAL A 71 -1.86 -11.34 -1.11
CA VAL A 71 -1.23 -10.10 -0.62
C VAL A 71 -0.68 -10.30 0.80
N ALA A 72 -1.45 -10.95 1.67
CA ALA A 72 -1.00 -11.25 3.03
C ALA A 72 0.19 -12.24 3.05
N ARG A 73 0.16 -13.30 2.22
CA ARG A 73 1.26 -14.26 2.08
C ARG A 73 2.55 -13.59 1.59
N LYS A 74 2.47 -12.76 0.56
CA LYS A 74 3.61 -11.97 0.06
C LYS A 74 4.19 -11.05 1.13
N GLY A 75 3.34 -10.40 1.90
CA GLY A 75 3.75 -9.56 3.02
C GLY A 75 4.48 -10.33 4.12
N ALA A 76 3.99 -11.53 4.46
CA ALA A 76 4.65 -12.43 5.41
C ALA A 76 6.01 -12.90 4.89
N TYR A 77 6.09 -13.30 3.62
CA TYR A 77 7.32 -13.71 2.95
C TYR A 77 8.41 -12.60 2.98
N ILE A 78 8.04 -11.38 2.60
CA ILE A 78 8.97 -10.24 2.66
C ILE A 78 9.46 -10.00 4.08
N ARG A 79 8.57 -10.06 5.06
CA ARG A 79 8.91 -9.88 6.48
C ARG A 79 9.90 -10.92 6.97
N GLU A 80 9.67 -12.19 6.66
CA GLU A 80 10.55 -13.29 7.03
C GLU A 80 11.96 -13.07 6.48
N LYS A 81 12.07 -12.75 5.19
CA LYS A 81 13.35 -12.46 4.52
C LYS A 81 14.07 -11.26 5.13
N LEU A 82 13.36 -10.17 5.39
CA LEU A 82 13.96 -8.97 5.98
C LEU A 82 14.53 -9.23 7.39
N LEU A 83 13.88 -10.04 8.19
CA LEU A 83 14.30 -10.36 9.54
C LEU A 83 15.57 -11.25 9.59
N THR A 84 16.05 -11.76 8.46
CA THR A 84 17.34 -12.46 8.39
C THR A 84 18.54 -11.49 8.47
N SER A 85 18.33 -10.20 8.16
CA SER A 85 19.39 -9.20 8.25
C SER A 85 19.61 -8.74 9.70
N PRO A 86 20.85 -8.76 10.20
CA PRO A 86 21.17 -8.26 11.55
C PRO A 86 20.92 -6.75 11.70
N GLU A 87 20.91 -5.99 10.61
CA GLU A 87 20.65 -4.54 10.61
C GLU A 87 19.17 -4.20 10.81
N VAL A 88 18.24 -5.13 10.55
CA VAL A 88 16.81 -4.91 10.76
C VAL A 88 16.47 -5.03 12.25
N ALA A 89 15.99 -3.93 12.83
CA ALA A 89 15.52 -3.89 14.21
C ALA A 89 14.08 -4.41 14.32
N SER A 90 13.20 -3.98 13.44
CA SER A 90 11.80 -4.43 13.40
C SER A 90 11.17 -4.25 12.01
N VAL A 91 10.16 -5.06 11.74
CA VAL A 91 9.32 -4.94 10.54
C VAL A 91 7.87 -4.79 10.97
N SER A 92 7.21 -3.72 10.54
CA SER A 92 5.83 -3.37 10.89
C SER A 92 4.98 -3.21 9.64
N GLY A 93 3.66 -3.25 9.78
CA GLY A 93 2.73 -3.02 8.67
C GLY A 93 1.77 -4.20 8.45
N MET A 94 0.99 -4.13 7.37
CA MET A 94 -0.01 -5.13 7.01
C MET A 94 0.04 -5.37 5.49
N GLY A 95 -0.04 -6.61 5.08
CA GLY A 95 0.09 -7.00 3.68
C GLY A 95 1.39 -6.45 3.09
N LEU A 96 1.30 -5.75 1.96
CA LEU A 96 2.43 -5.15 1.27
C LEU A 96 2.73 -3.69 1.66
N MET A 97 2.06 -3.13 2.66
CA MET A 97 2.46 -1.87 3.28
C MET A 97 3.39 -2.16 4.44
N ILE A 98 4.70 -2.07 4.23
CA ILE A 98 5.73 -2.54 5.15
C ILE A 98 6.65 -1.40 5.54
N GLY A 99 6.91 -1.26 6.84
CA GLY A 99 7.89 -0.33 7.40
C GLY A 99 9.01 -1.11 8.07
N ILE A 100 10.26 -0.79 7.73
CA ILE A 100 11.47 -1.44 8.22
C ILE A 100 12.22 -0.44 9.11
N GLU A 101 12.44 -0.79 10.35
CA GLU A 101 13.27 -0.04 11.27
C GLU A 101 14.69 -0.62 11.27
N LEU A 102 15.67 0.26 11.13
CA LEU A 102 17.07 -0.12 11.11
C LEU A 102 17.72 0.16 12.46
N LYS A 103 18.78 -0.59 12.80
CA LYS A 103 19.53 -0.42 14.07
C LYS A 103 20.54 0.72 13.99
N ASN A 104 21.36 0.74 12.96
CA ASN A 104 22.52 1.62 12.87
C ASN A 104 22.48 2.51 11.63
N LYS A 105 22.01 1.99 10.50
CA LYS A 105 21.96 2.72 9.23
C LYS A 105 20.79 3.71 9.21
N LYS A 106 20.97 4.83 8.49
CA LYS A 106 19.90 5.78 8.26
C LYS A 106 19.06 5.35 7.04
N ALA A 107 17.75 5.30 7.23
CA ALA A 107 16.82 4.90 6.14
C ALA A 107 17.01 5.72 4.86
N GLY A 108 17.26 7.04 4.99
CA GLY A 108 17.48 7.91 3.82
C GLY A 108 18.70 7.53 2.99
N ASP A 109 19.81 7.14 3.65
CA ASP A 109 21.04 6.74 2.97
C ASP A 109 20.84 5.42 2.21
N VAL A 110 20.16 4.45 2.85
CA VAL A 110 19.82 3.17 2.22
C VAL A 110 18.88 3.36 1.03
N VAL A 111 17.86 4.20 1.16
CA VAL A 111 16.92 4.52 0.07
C VAL A 111 17.65 5.14 -1.12
N LYS A 112 18.60 6.05 -0.87
CA LYS A 112 19.40 6.67 -1.94
C LYS A 112 20.30 5.62 -2.63
N ALA A 113 21.00 4.79 -1.87
CA ALA A 113 21.84 3.72 -2.42
C ALA A 113 21.02 2.66 -3.18
N ALA A 114 19.78 2.40 -2.75
CA ALA A 114 18.87 1.50 -3.46
C ALA A 114 18.46 2.06 -4.82
N LEU A 115 18.21 3.38 -4.91
CA LEU A 115 17.89 4.05 -6.18
C LEU A 115 19.02 3.90 -7.20
N ASP A 116 20.28 4.05 -6.77
CA ASP A 116 21.46 3.87 -7.62
C ASP A 116 21.60 2.43 -8.15
N LYS A 117 20.96 1.46 -7.47
CA LYS A 117 20.89 0.05 -7.88
C LYS A 117 19.56 -0.31 -8.60
N GLY A 118 18.75 0.68 -8.94
CA GLY A 118 17.49 0.50 -9.66
C GLY A 118 16.31 0.04 -8.79
N LEU A 119 16.42 0.10 -7.44
CA LEU A 119 15.34 -0.22 -6.53
C LEU A 119 14.72 1.04 -5.93
N LEU A 120 13.47 1.33 -6.29
CA LEU A 120 12.69 2.44 -5.75
C LEU A 120 12.11 2.09 -4.38
N LEU A 121 12.57 2.81 -3.38
CA LEU A 121 12.09 2.74 -2.00
C LEU A 121 11.64 4.12 -1.51
N LEU A 122 10.92 4.15 -0.42
CA LEU A 122 10.49 5.39 0.24
C LEU A 122 10.96 5.40 1.70
N THR A 123 11.03 6.59 2.28
CA THR A 123 11.16 6.75 3.72
C THR A 123 9.80 7.04 4.35
N ALA A 124 9.61 6.60 5.59
CA ALA A 124 8.50 6.98 6.45
C ALA A 124 9.07 7.35 7.82
N LYS A 125 9.30 8.64 8.04
CA LYS A 125 10.06 9.15 9.18
C LYS A 125 11.47 8.51 9.20
N THR A 126 11.77 7.71 10.21
CA THR A 126 13.05 7.01 10.38
C THR A 126 13.11 5.63 9.71
N LYS A 127 11.98 5.14 9.18
CA LYS A 127 11.88 3.78 8.59
C LYS A 127 12.02 3.81 7.08
N ILE A 128 12.49 2.72 6.50
CA ILE A 128 12.30 2.41 5.09
C ILE A 128 10.86 1.93 4.91
N ARG A 129 10.19 2.39 3.87
CA ARG A 129 8.84 1.96 3.50
C ARG A 129 8.85 1.22 2.18
N LEU A 130 8.33 -0.01 2.19
CA LEU A 130 7.99 -0.76 0.98
C LEU A 130 6.50 -0.59 0.72
N LEU A 131 6.16 -0.31 -0.55
CA LEU A 131 4.79 -0.17 -1.01
C LEU A 131 4.66 -0.64 -2.47
N PRO A 132 5.01 -1.90 -2.75
CA PRO A 132 4.91 -2.43 -4.10
C PRO A 132 3.44 -2.57 -4.54
N PRO A 133 3.17 -2.69 -5.86
CA PRO A 133 1.84 -3.01 -6.34
C PRO A 133 1.37 -4.35 -5.78
N LEU A 134 0.06 -4.48 -5.51
CA LEU A 134 -0.50 -5.72 -4.95
C LEU A 134 -0.34 -6.93 -5.90
N THR A 135 -0.12 -6.67 -7.17
CA THR A 135 0.11 -7.68 -8.22
C THR A 135 1.56 -8.14 -8.35
N ILE A 136 2.50 -7.55 -7.58
CA ILE A 136 3.93 -7.93 -7.62
C ILE A 136 4.11 -9.45 -7.54
N THR A 137 5.02 -10.01 -8.33
CA THR A 137 5.35 -11.43 -8.30
C THR A 137 6.40 -11.76 -7.24
N TYR A 138 6.53 -13.03 -6.86
CA TYR A 138 7.61 -13.45 -5.94
C TYR A 138 8.99 -13.24 -6.54
N GLU A 139 9.14 -13.43 -7.84
CA GLU A 139 10.40 -13.19 -8.55
C GLU A 139 10.82 -11.71 -8.46
N GLU A 140 9.88 -10.78 -8.63
CA GLU A 140 10.15 -9.34 -8.46
C GLU A 140 10.45 -8.98 -7.01
N ILE A 141 9.77 -9.61 -6.05
CA ILE A 141 10.05 -9.46 -4.62
C ILE A 141 11.47 -9.91 -4.32
N ASP A 142 11.87 -11.08 -4.81
CA ASP A 142 13.21 -11.63 -4.55
C ASP A 142 14.31 -10.75 -5.13
N LYS A 143 14.15 -10.23 -6.35
CA LYS A 143 15.08 -9.26 -6.95
C LYS A 143 15.21 -7.99 -6.11
N GLY A 144 14.10 -7.45 -5.63
CA GLY A 144 14.09 -6.27 -4.76
C GLY A 144 14.73 -6.54 -3.39
N LEU A 145 14.47 -7.70 -2.81
CA LEU A 145 15.05 -8.11 -1.53
C LEU A 145 16.56 -8.39 -1.64
N GLU A 146 17.03 -8.98 -2.73
CA GLU A 146 18.46 -9.18 -2.98
C GLU A 146 19.23 -7.86 -2.93
N ILE A 147 18.73 -6.83 -3.63
CA ILE A 147 19.34 -5.50 -3.63
C ILE A 147 19.29 -4.89 -2.21
N LEU A 148 18.13 -4.92 -1.56
CA LEU A 148 17.96 -4.30 -0.25
C LEU A 148 18.80 -4.99 0.83
N LEU A 149 18.75 -6.32 0.92
CA LEU A 149 19.54 -7.08 1.89
C LEU A 149 21.04 -6.93 1.63
N GLY A 150 21.48 -6.87 0.38
CA GLY A 150 22.87 -6.56 0.03
C GLY A 150 23.33 -5.20 0.57
N LEU A 151 22.46 -4.17 0.53
CA LEU A 151 22.75 -2.85 1.09
C LEU A 151 22.70 -2.82 2.63
N LEU A 152 21.84 -3.62 3.23
CA LEU A 152 21.72 -3.69 4.70
C LEU A 152 22.88 -4.44 5.33
N ASN A 153 23.42 -5.45 4.65
CA ASN A 153 24.47 -6.33 5.18
C ASN A 153 25.91 -5.88 4.80
N ALA A 154 26.05 -4.91 3.91
CA ALA A 154 27.31 -4.27 3.59
C ALA A 154 27.72 -3.28 4.69
#